data_68fbb7f404cec93e71802eeb16baa241
#
_entry.id   68fbb7f404cec93e71802eeb16baa241
#
_cell.length_a   1.000
_cell.length_b   1.000
_cell.length_c   1.000
_cell.angle_alpha   90.00
_cell.angle_beta   90.00
_cell.angle_gamma   90.00
#
_symmetry.space_group_name_H-M   'P 1'
#
loop_
_entity.id
_entity.type
_entity.pdbx_description
1 polymer ?
#
loop_
_entity_poly.entity_id
_entity_poly.type
_entity_poly.pdbx_seq_one_letter_code
_entity_poly.pdbx_strand_id
1 'polypeptide(L)'
;MNRCYLLGPNNPLVLSVPLEAGRGQKTHLKDVRISYREQWGVRHWRSIHDAYRRSPWFEYYAHGLEPLFKERPEYLDEWNRMTQQWVLKQLKWTGEWGQTETPGERVEYKSAPMTEAPYRYPQVFEDRHGFVANLCILDLLFCEGPGAKGILEAARRENGGA
;
A
#
# COMPACT_ATOMS: atom_id res chain seq x y z
N MET A 1 7.31 -3.53 6.53
CA MET A 1 6.92 -4.40 5.39
C MET A 1 7.41 -3.74 4.11
N ASN A 2 8.06 -4.47 3.19
CA ASN A 2 8.65 -3.89 1.98
C ASN A 2 7.96 -4.32 0.66
N ARG A 3 6.72 -4.84 0.76
CA ARG A 3 5.95 -5.31 -0.39
C ARG A 3 4.56 -4.70 -0.43
N CYS A 4 4.09 -4.44 -1.64
CA CYS A 4 2.76 -3.98 -1.95
C CYS A 4 2.17 -4.90 -3.03
N TYR A 5 0.92 -5.31 -2.86
CA TYR A 5 0.21 -6.19 -3.80
C TYR A 5 -0.85 -5.36 -4.51
N LEU A 6 -0.79 -5.36 -5.82
CA LEU A 6 -1.73 -4.68 -6.73
C LEU A 6 -2.29 -5.69 -7.72
N LEU A 7 -3.31 -5.31 -8.46
CA LEU A 7 -3.87 -6.13 -9.52
C LEU A 7 -3.38 -5.62 -10.88
N GLY A 8 -2.80 -6.49 -11.65
CA GLY A 8 -2.41 -6.21 -13.04
C GLY A 8 -3.35 -6.89 -14.04
N PRO A 9 -3.21 -6.60 -15.33
CA PRO A 9 -4.12 -7.15 -16.37
C PRO A 9 -4.07 -8.67 -16.50
N ASN A 10 -2.96 -9.30 -16.16
CA ASN A 10 -2.77 -10.74 -16.33
C ASN A 10 -2.60 -11.49 -15.01
N ASN A 11 -2.00 -10.85 -14.00
CA ASN A 11 -1.67 -11.47 -12.72
C ASN A 11 -1.59 -10.42 -11.61
N PRO A 12 -1.69 -10.81 -10.33
CA PRO A 12 -1.32 -9.94 -9.22
C PRO A 12 0.10 -9.40 -9.39
N LEU A 13 0.25 -8.11 -9.21
CA LEU A 13 1.49 -7.38 -9.33
C LEU A 13 2.10 -7.18 -7.94
N VAL A 14 3.30 -7.68 -7.72
CA VAL A 14 4.03 -7.52 -6.45
C VAL A 14 5.14 -6.49 -6.62
N LEU A 15 4.99 -5.35 -5.98
CA LEU A 15 6.01 -4.32 -5.89
C LEU A 15 6.83 -4.53 -4.62
N SER A 16 8.13 -4.75 -4.77
CA SER A 16 9.04 -4.98 -3.64
C SER A 16 10.14 -3.93 -3.62
N VAL A 17 10.26 -3.18 -2.54
CA VAL A 17 11.39 -2.27 -2.31
C VAL A 17 12.63 -3.12 -2.04
N PRO A 18 13.71 -3.00 -2.85
CA PRO A 18 14.92 -3.77 -2.65
C PRO A 18 15.69 -3.26 -1.43
N LEU A 19 16.31 -4.19 -0.69
CA LEU A 19 17.05 -3.92 0.54
C LEU A 19 18.53 -4.27 0.36
N GLU A 20 19.44 -3.52 1.01
CA GLU A 20 20.89 -3.73 0.86
C GLU A 20 21.36 -5.09 1.37
N ALA A 21 20.82 -5.54 2.48
CA ALA A 21 21.30 -6.74 3.20
C ALA A 21 20.48 -8.01 2.96
N GLY A 22 19.50 -7.97 2.05
CA GLY A 22 18.64 -9.13 1.77
C GLY A 22 17.72 -9.51 2.94
N ARG A 23 17.04 -10.68 2.82
CA ARG A 23 15.97 -11.12 3.73
C ARG A 23 16.44 -11.83 5.00
N GLY A 24 17.69 -11.86 5.35
CA GLY A 24 18.22 -12.74 6.39
C GLY A 24 18.67 -12.06 7.70
N GLN A 25 18.66 -10.74 7.76
CA GLN A 25 19.21 -10.07 8.94
C GLN A 25 18.14 -9.80 10.00
N LYS A 26 18.48 -10.12 11.26
CA LYS A 26 17.75 -9.70 12.47
C LYS A 26 18.02 -8.22 12.74
N THR A 27 17.75 -7.35 11.77
CA THR A 27 17.97 -5.91 11.86
C THR A 27 16.66 -5.25 12.30
N HIS A 28 16.73 -4.27 13.17
CA HIS A 28 15.56 -3.48 13.53
C HIS A 28 15.02 -2.75 12.29
N LEU A 29 13.71 -2.62 12.15
CA LEU A 29 13.08 -2.01 10.98
C LEU A 29 13.65 -0.63 10.65
N LYS A 30 13.95 0.17 11.68
CA LYS A 30 14.53 1.51 11.56
C LYS A 30 15.93 1.54 10.93
N ASP A 31 16.67 0.42 10.99
CA ASP A 31 18.03 0.30 10.49
C ASP A 31 18.12 -0.42 9.13
N VAL A 32 16.97 -0.81 8.57
CA VAL A 32 16.89 -1.49 7.27
C VAL A 32 17.10 -0.48 6.15
N ARG A 33 18.21 -0.62 5.40
CA ARG A 33 18.56 0.27 4.29
C ARG A 33 17.95 -0.17 2.98
N ILE A 34 17.51 0.82 2.19
CA ILE A 34 16.99 0.60 0.83
C ILE A 34 18.16 0.51 -0.15
N SER A 35 18.11 -0.46 -1.04
CA SER A 35 19.08 -0.58 -2.13
C SER A 35 18.62 0.21 -3.35
N TYR A 36 19.48 1.08 -3.85
CA TYR A 36 19.27 1.87 -5.07
C TYR A 36 20.14 1.42 -6.26
N ARG A 37 20.65 0.18 -6.21
CA ARG A 37 21.40 -0.41 -7.34
C ARG A 37 20.56 -0.47 -8.61
N GLU A 38 19.25 -0.58 -8.47
CA GLU A 38 18.27 -0.53 -9.53
C GLU A 38 17.32 0.66 -9.34
N GLN A 39 16.79 1.17 -10.42
CA GLN A 39 15.82 2.27 -10.40
C GLN A 39 14.41 1.75 -10.06
N TRP A 40 14.26 1.11 -8.89
CA TRP A 40 13.01 0.48 -8.48
C TRP A 40 11.84 1.46 -8.42
N GLY A 41 12.06 2.69 -7.97
CA GLY A 41 11.02 3.72 -7.88
C GLY A 41 10.39 4.00 -9.25
N VAL A 42 11.21 4.22 -10.28
CA VAL A 42 10.74 4.44 -11.66
C VAL A 42 9.95 3.23 -12.17
N ARG A 43 10.46 2.01 -11.90
CA ARG A 43 9.77 0.78 -12.33
C ARG A 43 8.45 0.58 -11.62
N HIS A 44 8.41 0.81 -10.30
CA HIS A 44 7.18 0.70 -9.52
C HIS A 44 6.14 1.71 -10.00
N TRP A 45 6.53 2.98 -10.18
CA TRP A 45 5.61 3.99 -10.71
C TRP A 45 5.06 3.62 -12.08
N ARG A 46 5.91 3.19 -13.00
CA ARG A 46 5.47 2.72 -14.33
C ARG A 46 4.46 1.57 -14.22
N SER A 47 4.74 0.59 -13.38
CA SER A 47 3.84 -0.55 -13.17
C SER A 47 2.47 -0.12 -12.60
N ILE A 48 2.45 0.83 -11.65
CA ILE A 48 1.23 1.40 -11.10
C ILE A 48 0.46 2.15 -12.19
N HIS A 49 1.15 3.03 -12.92
CA HIS A 49 0.56 3.80 -14.00
C HIS A 49 -0.07 2.90 -15.07
N ASP A 50 0.66 1.89 -15.55
CA ASP A 50 0.18 1.00 -16.61
C ASP A 50 -1.04 0.18 -16.17
N ALA A 51 -1.10 -0.22 -14.88
CA ALA A 51 -2.22 -0.97 -14.33
C ALA A 51 -3.45 -0.07 -14.09
N TYR A 52 -3.27 1.15 -13.56
CA TYR A 52 -4.37 1.94 -13.01
C TYR A 52 -4.71 3.23 -13.75
N ARG A 53 -3.98 3.64 -14.79
CA ARG A 53 -4.23 4.89 -15.54
C ARG A 53 -5.65 5.04 -16.10
N ARG A 54 -6.42 3.94 -16.18
CA ARG A 54 -7.81 3.92 -16.63
C ARG A 54 -8.82 3.83 -15.48
N SER A 55 -8.35 3.74 -14.23
CA SER A 55 -9.26 3.74 -13.08
C SER A 55 -9.85 5.13 -12.85
N PRO A 56 -11.06 5.22 -12.27
CA PRO A 56 -11.80 6.48 -12.19
C PRO A 56 -11.07 7.61 -11.47
N TRP A 57 -10.24 7.27 -10.47
CA TRP A 57 -9.58 8.26 -9.60
C TRP A 57 -8.06 8.31 -9.75
N PHE A 58 -7.50 7.59 -10.71
CA PHE A 58 -6.05 7.53 -10.89
C PHE A 58 -5.42 8.92 -11.07
N GLU A 59 -5.92 9.71 -12.01
CA GLU A 59 -5.35 11.04 -12.31
C GLU A 59 -5.38 11.98 -11.12
N TYR A 60 -6.46 11.91 -10.32
CA TYR A 60 -6.60 12.72 -9.11
C TYR A 60 -5.47 12.44 -8.11
N TYR A 61 -5.10 11.16 -7.92
CA TYR A 61 -4.07 10.77 -6.96
C TYR A 61 -2.67 10.74 -7.54
N ALA A 62 -2.51 10.56 -8.84
CA ALA A 62 -1.23 10.39 -9.52
C ALA A 62 -0.28 11.56 -9.26
N HIS A 63 -0.77 12.81 -9.33
CA HIS A 63 0.03 14.02 -9.12
C HIS A 63 0.70 14.08 -7.73
N GLY A 64 0.04 13.56 -6.71
CA GLY A 64 0.58 13.52 -5.35
C GLY A 64 1.38 12.26 -5.03
N LEU A 65 1.13 11.16 -5.75
CA LEU A 65 1.78 9.88 -5.52
C LEU A 65 3.10 9.74 -6.29
N GLU A 66 3.13 10.16 -7.56
CA GLU A 66 4.32 10.05 -8.41
C GLU A 66 5.58 10.67 -7.79
N PRO A 67 5.54 11.88 -7.20
CA PRO A 67 6.73 12.47 -6.58
C PRO A 67 7.38 11.60 -5.53
N LEU A 68 6.61 10.82 -4.76
CA LEU A 68 7.16 9.92 -3.73
C LEU A 68 8.13 8.90 -4.33
N PHE A 69 7.86 8.40 -5.54
CA PHE A 69 8.73 7.43 -6.21
C PHE A 69 10.03 8.04 -6.77
N LYS A 70 10.15 9.37 -6.75
CA LYS A 70 11.37 10.10 -7.12
C LYS A 70 12.25 10.37 -5.91
N GLU A 71 11.66 10.32 -4.70
CA GLU A 71 12.39 10.42 -3.45
C GLU A 71 13.32 9.22 -3.24
N ARG A 72 14.38 9.45 -2.47
CA ARG A 72 15.40 8.42 -2.21
C ARG A 72 15.71 8.33 -0.70
N PRO A 73 14.73 7.97 0.14
CA PRO A 73 14.98 7.79 1.55
C PRO A 73 16.02 6.67 1.76
N GLU A 74 16.89 6.86 2.73
CA GLU A 74 17.94 5.90 3.03
C GLU A 74 17.38 4.63 3.68
N TYR A 75 16.37 4.80 4.55
CA TYR A 75 15.81 3.72 5.35
C TYR A 75 14.40 3.32 4.91
N LEU A 76 14.11 2.01 5.02
CA LEU A 76 12.78 1.48 4.71
C LEU A 76 11.68 2.09 5.59
N ASP A 77 11.98 2.40 6.85
CA ASP A 77 11.04 3.04 7.76
C ASP A 77 10.64 4.44 7.30
N GLU A 78 11.58 5.22 6.77
CA GLU A 78 11.31 6.54 6.18
C GLU A 78 10.36 6.42 4.98
N TRP A 79 10.64 5.49 4.06
CA TRP A 79 9.76 5.21 2.92
C TRP A 79 8.34 4.82 3.36
N ASN A 80 8.25 3.90 4.34
CA ASN A 80 6.97 3.46 4.86
C ASN A 80 6.19 4.62 5.50
N ARG A 81 6.86 5.50 6.26
CA ARG A 81 6.22 6.68 6.85
C ARG A 81 5.73 7.67 5.80
N MET A 82 6.55 7.99 4.81
CA MET A 82 6.17 8.90 3.72
C MET A 82 4.93 8.40 2.99
N THR A 83 4.93 7.12 2.59
CA THR A 83 3.80 6.53 1.87
C THR A 83 2.55 6.43 2.74
N GLN A 84 2.69 6.07 4.02
CA GLN A 84 1.58 6.00 4.96
C GLN A 84 0.98 7.39 5.23
N GLN A 85 1.81 8.41 5.45
CA GLN A 85 1.34 9.79 5.64
C GLN A 85 0.55 10.27 4.42
N TRP A 86 1.05 9.98 3.21
CA TRP A 86 0.32 10.31 1.99
C TRP A 86 -1.05 9.63 1.96
N VAL A 87 -1.15 8.33 2.25
CA VAL A 87 -2.42 7.58 2.29
C VAL A 87 -3.38 8.18 3.32
N LEU A 88 -2.93 8.43 4.55
CA LEU A 88 -3.76 9.00 5.61
C LEU A 88 -4.31 10.38 5.23
N LYS A 89 -3.50 11.19 4.55
CA LYS A 89 -3.96 12.48 4.00
C LYS A 89 -5.06 12.28 2.95
N GLN A 90 -4.92 11.31 2.03
CA GLN A 90 -5.96 11.06 1.02
C GLN A 90 -7.26 10.54 1.65
N LEU A 91 -7.17 9.72 2.68
CA LEU A 91 -8.31 9.23 3.45
C LEU A 91 -8.93 10.28 4.38
N LYS A 92 -8.35 11.49 4.46
CA LYS A 92 -8.75 12.53 5.43
C LYS A 92 -8.83 11.94 6.85
N TRP A 93 -7.79 11.19 7.21
CA TRP A 93 -7.71 10.57 8.53
C TRP A 93 -7.56 11.64 9.62
N THR A 94 -8.39 11.58 10.66
CA THR A 94 -8.40 12.53 11.78
C THR A 94 -7.93 11.92 13.10
N GLY A 95 -7.64 10.61 13.13
CA GLY A 95 -7.12 9.94 14.32
C GLY A 95 -5.64 10.24 14.56
N GLU A 96 -5.19 10.02 15.77
CA GLU A 96 -3.78 10.07 16.11
C GLU A 96 -3.02 8.95 15.39
N TRP A 97 -1.85 9.29 14.90
CA TRP A 97 -0.93 8.37 14.27
C TRP A 97 0.50 8.75 14.65
N GLY A 98 1.29 7.77 15.03
CA GLY A 98 2.66 8.00 15.44
C GLY A 98 3.42 6.72 15.72
N GLN A 99 4.68 6.86 16.13
CA GLN A 99 5.49 5.77 16.64
C GLN A 99 5.32 5.66 18.16
N THR A 100 5.22 4.45 18.66
CA THR A 100 5.33 4.19 20.10
C THR A 100 6.80 4.11 20.48
N GLU A 101 7.21 4.82 21.51
CA GLU A 101 8.58 4.79 22.03
C GLU A 101 8.91 3.44 22.72
N THR A 102 7.91 2.80 23.27
CA THR A 102 8.02 1.46 23.86
C THR A 102 7.51 0.40 22.89
N PRO A 103 8.24 -0.71 22.68
CA PRO A 103 7.72 -1.85 21.94
C PRO A 103 6.45 -2.32 22.64
N GLY A 104 5.30 -2.07 22.03
CA GLY A 104 4.05 -2.67 22.46
C GLY A 104 4.05 -4.18 22.25
N GLU A 105 2.98 -4.82 22.65
CA GLU A 105 2.73 -6.23 22.37
C GLU A 105 2.91 -6.48 20.86
N ARG A 106 3.73 -7.47 20.51
CA ARG A 106 4.04 -7.78 19.11
C ARG A 106 2.78 -8.30 18.42
N VAL A 107 2.11 -7.44 17.70
CA VAL A 107 0.99 -7.85 16.86
C VAL A 107 1.58 -8.51 15.61
N GLU A 108 1.48 -9.83 15.53
CA GLU A 108 1.78 -10.54 14.29
C GLU A 108 0.63 -10.32 13.30
N TYR A 109 0.84 -9.41 12.37
CA TYR A 109 -0.02 -9.34 11.19
C TYR A 109 0.28 -10.55 10.30
N LYS A 110 -0.47 -11.61 10.48
CA LYS A 110 -0.59 -12.62 9.44
C LYS A 110 -1.29 -11.91 8.28
N SER A 111 -0.64 -11.86 7.11
CA SER A 111 -1.34 -11.43 5.91
C SER A 111 -2.60 -12.29 5.81
N ALA A 112 -3.77 -11.65 5.91
CA ALA A 112 -5.01 -12.37 5.71
C ALA A 112 -4.96 -13.09 4.36
N PRO A 113 -5.54 -14.29 4.23
CA PRO A 113 -5.64 -14.96 2.94
C PRO A 113 -6.24 -13.99 1.91
N MET A 114 -5.69 -13.95 0.71
CA MET A 114 -6.18 -13.07 -0.37
C MET A 114 -7.61 -13.44 -0.85
N THR A 115 -8.27 -14.37 -0.18
CA THR A 115 -9.60 -14.91 -0.53
C THR A 115 -10.74 -14.29 0.26
N GLU A 116 -10.48 -13.61 1.37
CA GLU A 116 -11.53 -13.06 2.22
C GLU A 116 -11.22 -11.60 2.59
N ALA A 117 -12.17 -10.74 2.34
CA ALA A 117 -12.17 -9.37 2.83
C ALA A 117 -13.57 -9.04 3.37
N PRO A 118 -13.64 -8.28 4.48
CA PRO A 118 -14.92 -7.85 5.06
C PRO A 118 -15.58 -6.74 4.21
N TYR A 119 -15.01 -6.41 3.07
CA TYR A 119 -15.51 -5.37 2.17
C TYR A 119 -15.28 -5.78 0.72
N ARG A 120 -16.12 -5.25 -0.16
CA ARG A 120 -16.02 -5.41 -1.61
C ARG A 120 -16.22 -4.06 -2.29
N TYR A 121 -15.51 -3.84 -3.39
CA TYR A 121 -15.62 -2.67 -4.25
C TYR A 121 -15.27 -3.07 -5.69
N PRO A 122 -15.75 -2.35 -6.72
CA PRO A 122 -15.39 -2.61 -8.11
C PRO A 122 -13.89 -2.43 -8.34
N GLN A 123 -13.23 -3.44 -8.91
CA GLN A 123 -11.80 -3.42 -9.23
C GLN A 123 -11.57 -3.31 -10.74
N VAL A 124 -10.46 -2.68 -11.15
CA VAL A 124 -10.14 -2.40 -12.58
C VAL A 124 -10.15 -3.67 -13.44
N PHE A 125 -9.73 -4.80 -12.87
CA PHE A 125 -9.62 -6.08 -13.59
C PHE A 125 -10.57 -7.16 -13.04
N GLU A 126 -11.65 -6.76 -12.38
CA GLU A 126 -12.62 -7.70 -11.78
C GLU A 126 -13.30 -8.58 -12.85
N ASP A 127 -13.47 -8.07 -14.07
CA ASP A 127 -13.98 -8.81 -15.23
C ASP A 127 -13.11 -10.01 -15.63
N ARG A 128 -11.80 -9.94 -15.32
CA ARG A 128 -10.82 -10.98 -15.69
C ARG A 128 -10.48 -11.93 -14.56
N HIS A 129 -10.41 -11.42 -13.35
CA HIS A 129 -9.87 -12.14 -12.19
C HIS A 129 -10.90 -12.41 -11.10
N GLY A 130 -12.12 -11.86 -11.23
CA GLY A 130 -13.02 -11.73 -10.11
C GLY A 130 -12.48 -10.75 -9.06
N PHE A 131 -13.18 -10.63 -7.95
CA PHE A 131 -12.74 -9.78 -6.86
C PHE A 131 -11.52 -10.38 -6.14
N VAL A 132 -10.44 -9.62 -6.00
CA VAL A 132 -9.22 -10.00 -5.29
C VAL A 132 -9.13 -9.22 -3.99
N ALA A 133 -9.22 -9.94 -2.87
CA ALA A 133 -9.16 -9.34 -1.54
C ALA A 133 -7.74 -8.89 -1.13
N ASN A 134 -7.68 -7.99 -0.16
CA ASN A 134 -6.43 -7.59 0.50
C ASN A 134 -5.33 -7.02 -0.41
N LEU A 135 -5.72 -6.37 -1.50
CA LEU A 135 -4.79 -5.56 -2.28
C LEU A 135 -4.33 -4.34 -1.48
N CYS A 136 -3.26 -3.72 -1.95
CA CYS A 136 -2.77 -2.47 -1.41
C CYS A 136 -3.88 -1.39 -1.46
N ILE A 137 -3.89 -0.52 -0.46
CA ILE A 137 -4.84 0.62 -0.37
C ILE A 137 -4.90 1.48 -1.64
N LEU A 138 -3.85 1.46 -2.46
CA LEU A 138 -3.84 2.18 -3.74
C LEU A 138 -4.92 1.67 -4.69
N ASP A 139 -5.18 0.34 -4.72
CA ASP A 139 -6.25 -0.23 -5.54
C ASP A 139 -7.60 0.37 -5.14
N LEU A 140 -7.92 0.37 -3.85
CA LEU A 140 -9.15 0.96 -3.32
C LEU A 140 -9.25 2.47 -3.62
N LEU A 141 -8.16 3.23 -3.42
CA LEU A 141 -8.14 4.67 -3.70
C LEU A 141 -8.37 4.96 -5.18
N PHE A 142 -7.73 4.24 -6.08
CA PHE A 142 -7.88 4.45 -7.52
C PHE A 142 -9.26 4.05 -8.04
N CYS A 143 -9.91 3.06 -7.43
CA CYS A 143 -11.24 2.62 -7.83
C CYS A 143 -12.35 3.47 -7.22
N GLU A 144 -12.30 3.78 -5.91
CA GLU A 144 -13.38 4.38 -5.13
C GLU A 144 -13.12 5.84 -4.71
N GLY A 145 -11.89 6.31 -4.85
CA GLY A 145 -11.54 7.68 -4.54
C GLY A 145 -11.92 8.11 -3.12
N PRO A 146 -12.66 9.23 -2.97
CA PRO A 146 -13.13 9.70 -1.67
C PRO A 146 -14.03 8.70 -0.92
N GLY A 147 -14.68 7.76 -1.62
CA GLY A 147 -15.51 6.69 -1.04
C GLY A 147 -14.71 5.65 -0.26
N ALA A 148 -13.41 5.53 -0.53
CA ALA A 148 -12.53 4.54 0.10
C ALA A 148 -12.59 4.54 1.63
N LYS A 149 -12.65 5.73 2.24
CA LYS A 149 -12.78 5.86 3.71
C LYS A 149 -14.05 5.19 4.24
N GLY A 150 -15.20 5.44 3.61
CA GLY A 150 -16.48 4.86 4.02
C GLY A 150 -16.49 3.34 3.95
N ILE A 151 -15.84 2.76 2.91
CA ILE A 151 -15.70 1.31 2.76
C ILE A 151 -14.86 0.72 3.91
N LEU A 152 -13.74 1.35 4.26
CA LEU A 152 -12.90 0.91 5.38
C LEU A 152 -13.61 1.03 6.73
N GLU A 153 -14.38 2.09 6.95
CA GLU A 153 -15.16 2.27 8.17
C GLU A 153 -16.30 1.24 8.31
N ALA A 154 -16.97 0.90 7.21
CA ALA A 154 -17.96 -0.16 7.18
C ALA A 154 -17.34 -1.53 7.51
N ALA A 155 -16.22 -1.86 6.87
CA ALA A 155 -15.48 -3.09 7.13
C ALA A 155 -15.04 -3.24 8.60
N ARG A 156 -14.64 -2.13 9.23
CA ARG A 156 -14.27 -2.12 10.64
C ARG A 156 -15.44 -2.47 11.54
N ARG A 157 -16.64 -1.95 11.26
CA ARG A 157 -17.85 -2.23 12.04
C ARG A 157 -18.28 -3.69 11.96
N GLU A 158 -18.19 -4.28 10.76
CA GLU A 158 -18.53 -5.70 10.53
C GLU A 158 -17.58 -6.65 11.27
N ASN A 159 -16.31 -6.27 11.45
CA ASN A 159 -15.32 -7.07 12.18
C ASN A 159 -15.34 -6.87 13.72
N GLY A 160 -16.37 -6.24 14.28
CA GLY A 160 -16.53 -6.10 15.74
C GLY A 160 -15.56 -5.13 16.39
N GLY A 161 -15.08 -4.14 15.66
CA GLY A 161 -14.29 -3.06 16.22
C GLY A 161 -15.15 -2.12 17.06
N ALA A 162 -15.12 -2.31 18.38
CA ALA A 162 -15.56 -1.32 19.34
C ALA A 162 -14.60 -0.13 19.36
#